data_7ef0ba62bf82a0145e75774735d7a9b5
#
_entry.id   7ef0ba62bf82a0145e75774735d7a9b5
#
_cell.length_a   1.000
_cell.length_b   1.000
_cell.length_c   1.000
_cell.angle_alpha   90.00
_cell.angle_beta   90.00
_cell.angle_gamma   90.00
#
_symmetry.space_group_name_H-M   'P 1'
#
loop_
_entity.id
_entity.type
_entity.pdbx_description
1 polymer ?
#
loop_
_entity_poly.entity_id
_entity_poly.type
_entity_poly.pdbx_seq_one_letter_code
_entity_poly.pdbx_strand_id
1 'polypeptide(L)'
;MYRDILLPVDLAHTGHDRPAIGQALKLAETFGAKLHVMTVLPDYGMSIVGSYFPPDFEKKGLKKADEELHAFVKRTVPEGMPVQHIVAHGTVYKEIVKAAKETGCDLIVMTPGRSAFEDFLIGPNAARVMRHAPCSVLLVRE
;
A
#
# COMPACT_ATOMS: atom_id res chain seq x y z
N MET A 1 -18.50 2.55 -10.86
CA MET A 1 -18.79 1.91 -9.56
C MET A 1 -17.81 2.39 -8.50
N TYR A 2 -16.51 2.08 -8.63
CA TYR A 2 -15.51 2.57 -7.67
C TYR A 2 -15.05 3.97 -8.04
N ARG A 3 -14.85 4.83 -7.05
CA ARG A 3 -14.40 6.22 -7.23
C ARG A 3 -12.98 6.47 -6.76
N ASP A 4 -12.60 5.78 -5.70
CA ASP A 4 -11.30 5.95 -5.04
C ASP A 4 -10.76 4.58 -4.67
N ILE A 5 -9.65 4.21 -5.28
CA ILE A 5 -9.04 2.89 -5.09
C ILE A 5 -7.72 3.06 -4.35
N LEU A 6 -7.54 2.33 -3.26
CA LEU A 6 -6.29 2.30 -2.50
C LEU A 6 -5.46 1.11 -2.93
N LEU A 7 -4.22 1.36 -3.30
CA LEU A 7 -3.26 0.33 -3.72
C LEU A 7 -2.02 0.40 -2.83
N PRO A 8 -1.96 -0.40 -1.77
CA PRO A 8 -0.73 -0.54 -1.00
C PRO A 8 0.32 -1.31 -1.79
N VAL A 9 1.56 -0.83 -1.78
CA VAL A 9 2.67 -1.49 -2.47
C VAL A 9 3.86 -1.62 -1.52
N ASP A 10 4.61 -2.70 -1.67
CA ASP A 10 5.87 -2.91 -0.99
C ASP A 10 6.99 -2.55 -1.96
N LEU A 11 7.59 -1.39 -1.79
CA LEU A 11 8.60 -0.87 -2.71
C LEU A 11 9.86 -1.74 -2.78
N ALA A 12 10.13 -2.51 -1.74
CA ALA A 12 11.26 -3.45 -1.75
C ALA A 12 10.98 -4.70 -2.60
N HIS A 13 9.70 -4.99 -2.87
CA HIS A 13 9.28 -6.22 -3.55
C HIS A 13 8.13 -5.96 -4.52
N THR A 14 8.30 -4.99 -5.40
CA THR A 14 7.23 -4.56 -6.33
C THR A 14 6.79 -5.65 -7.30
N GLY A 15 7.68 -6.60 -7.61
CA GLY A 15 7.33 -7.74 -8.44
C GLY A 15 6.25 -8.62 -7.83
N HIS A 16 6.22 -8.74 -6.51
CA HIS A 16 5.20 -9.50 -5.79
C HIS A 16 3.83 -8.83 -5.91
N ASP A 17 3.80 -7.51 -5.95
CA ASP A 17 2.55 -6.74 -6.04
C ASP A 17 2.04 -6.58 -7.48
N ARG A 18 2.78 -7.08 -8.47
CA ARG A 18 2.44 -6.89 -9.88
C ARG A 18 1.01 -7.26 -10.25
N PRO A 19 0.46 -8.40 -9.79
CA PRO A 19 -0.93 -8.74 -10.11
C PRO A 19 -1.93 -7.72 -9.54
N ALA A 20 -1.72 -7.28 -8.31
CA ALA A 20 -2.59 -6.29 -7.68
C ALA A 20 -2.48 -4.93 -8.40
N ILE A 21 -1.27 -4.54 -8.78
CA ILE A 21 -1.03 -3.30 -9.52
C ILE A 21 -1.80 -3.33 -10.84
N GLY A 22 -1.70 -4.41 -11.61
CA GLY A 22 -2.41 -4.55 -12.88
C GLY A 22 -3.92 -4.47 -12.72
N GLN A 23 -4.47 -5.13 -11.70
CA GLN A 23 -5.91 -5.09 -11.43
C GLN A 23 -6.35 -3.70 -11.01
N ALA A 24 -5.60 -3.04 -10.13
CA ALA A 24 -5.94 -1.70 -9.67
C ALA A 24 -5.94 -0.70 -10.83
N LEU A 25 -4.94 -0.76 -11.69
CA LEU A 25 -4.86 0.12 -12.87
C LEU A 25 -6.04 -0.11 -13.81
N LYS A 26 -6.38 -1.37 -14.07
CA LYS A 26 -7.49 -1.71 -14.95
C LYS A 26 -8.83 -1.25 -14.39
N LEU A 27 -9.04 -1.42 -13.08
CA LEU A 27 -10.26 -0.97 -12.43
C LEU A 27 -10.34 0.55 -12.40
N ALA A 28 -9.24 1.23 -12.11
CA ALA A 28 -9.19 2.70 -12.11
C ALA A 28 -9.53 3.25 -13.50
N GLU A 29 -8.96 2.67 -14.56
CA GLU A 29 -9.25 3.05 -15.94
C GLU A 29 -10.71 2.81 -16.28
N THR A 30 -11.22 1.62 -15.94
CA THR A 30 -12.59 1.21 -16.31
C THR A 30 -13.65 2.10 -15.65
N PHE A 31 -13.46 2.48 -14.40
CA PHE A 31 -14.44 3.26 -13.64
C PHE A 31 -14.12 4.75 -13.57
N GLY A 32 -13.02 5.19 -14.15
CA GLY A 32 -12.57 6.58 -14.01
C GLY A 32 -12.23 6.93 -12.57
N ALA A 33 -11.73 5.98 -11.82
CA ALA A 33 -11.44 6.16 -10.40
C ALA A 33 -10.10 6.86 -10.18
N LYS A 34 -9.99 7.57 -9.06
CA LYS A 34 -8.72 8.08 -8.59
C LYS A 34 -7.96 6.96 -7.88
N LEU A 35 -6.70 6.82 -8.22
CA LEU A 35 -5.83 5.82 -7.62
C LEU A 35 -5.02 6.45 -6.49
N HIS A 36 -5.02 5.81 -5.32
CA HIS A 36 -4.22 6.20 -4.17
C HIS A 36 -3.16 5.12 -3.97
N VAL A 37 -1.91 5.41 -4.33
CA VAL A 37 -0.81 4.47 -4.18
C VAL A 37 -0.10 4.75 -2.87
N MET A 38 0.03 3.72 -2.06
CA MET A 38 0.49 3.85 -0.69
C MET A 38 1.64 2.91 -0.40
N THR A 39 2.62 3.40 0.34
CA THR A 39 3.62 2.55 0.96
C THR A 39 3.70 2.85 2.45
N VAL A 40 4.00 1.83 3.23
CA VAL A 40 4.12 1.96 4.68
C VAL A 40 5.53 1.58 5.10
N LEU A 41 6.19 2.50 5.82
CA LEU A 41 7.41 2.17 6.53
C LEU A 41 7.02 1.46 7.81
N PRO A 42 7.38 0.19 7.99
CA PRO A 42 7.02 -0.52 9.20
C PRO A 42 7.60 0.18 10.41
N ASP A 43 6.79 0.25 11.46
CA ASP A 43 7.28 0.65 12.76
C ASP A 43 7.95 -0.58 13.38
N TYR A 44 9.26 -0.55 13.45
CA TYR A 44 9.99 -1.65 14.07
C TYR A 44 9.74 -1.71 15.57
N GLY A 45 8.97 -0.73 16.11
CA GLY A 45 8.31 -0.81 17.42
C GLY A 45 9.24 -0.90 18.60
N MET A 46 10.49 -0.74 18.38
CA MET A 46 11.47 -1.00 19.40
C MET A 46 12.14 0.30 19.80
N SER A 47 11.67 0.83 20.91
CA SER A 47 12.32 1.98 21.54
C SER A 47 13.83 1.78 21.72
N ILE A 48 14.24 0.53 21.94
CA ILE A 48 15.66 0.17 22.07
C ILE A 48 16.39 0.38 20.75
N VAL A 49 15.79 -0.05 19.64
CA VAL A 49 16.37 0.15 18.30
C VAL A 49 16.41 1.64 17.97
N GLY A 50 15.35 2.35 18.29
CA GLY A 50 15.26 3.79 18.05
C GLY A 50 16.34 4.60 18.75
N SER A 51 16.84 4.14 19.90
CA SER A 51 17.89 4.85 20.63
C SER A 51 19.25 4.81 19.94
N TYR A 52 19.45 3.91 18.99
CA TYR A 52 20.70 3.79 18.23
C TYR A 52 20.68 4.56 16.89
N PHE A 53 19.53 5.06 16.50
CA PHE A 53 19.39 5.79 15.25
C PHE A 53 19.47 7.30 15.47
N PRO A 54 19.98 8.06 14.47
CA PRO A 54 19.96 9.51 14.54
C PRO A 54 18.54 10.04 14.75
N PRO A 55 18.37 11.20 15.42
CA PRO A 55 17.04 11.77 15.63
C PRO A 55 16.22 12.02 14.36
N ASP A 56 16.89 12.18 13.22
CA ASP A 56 16.25 12.41 11.93
C ASP A 56 16.10 11.14 11.07
N PHE A 57 16.39 9.96 11.65
CA PHE A 57 16.34 8.69 10.92
C PHE A 57 14.97 8.43 10.28
N GLU A 58 13.90 8.64 11.04
CA GLU A 58 12.54 8.49 10.55
C GLU A 58 12.23 9.47 9.42
N LYS A 59 12.62 10.71 9.57
CA LYS A 59 12.44 11.74 8.54
C LYS A 59 13.13 11.37 7.24
N LYS A 60 14.37 10.88 7.33
CA LYS A 60 15.14 10.47 6.15
C LYS A 60 14.51 9.26 5.48
N GLY A 61 14.01 8.30 6.29
CA GLY A 61 13.31 7.12 5.79
C GLY A 61 12.04 7.48 5.05
N LEU A 62 11.24 8.38 5.60
CA LEU A 62 10.00 8.85 4.96
C LEU A 62 10.29 9.61 3.68
N LYS A 63 11.30 10.47 3.67
CA LYS A 63 11.69 11.20 2.47
C LYS A 63 12.13 10.25 1.36
N LYS A 64 12.96 9.27 1.71
CA LYS A 64 13.42 8.27 0.75
C LYS A 64 12.25 7.46 0.20
N ALA A 65 11.34 7.03 1.05
CA ALA A 65 10.16 6.28 0.65
C ALA A 65 9.27 7.11 -0.28
N ASP A 66 9.12 8.40 0.01
CA ASP A 66 8.34 9.31 -0.83
C ASP A 66 8.96 9.43 -2.23
N GLU A 67 10.27 9.61 -2.30
CA GLU A 67 10.99 9.68 -3.58
C GLU A 67 10.86 8.37 -4.36
N GLU A 68 11.01 7.23 -3.70
CA GLU A 68 10.86 5.92 -4.33
C GLU A 68 9.43 5.67 -4.80
N LEU A 69 8.44 6.11 -4.02
CA LEU A 69 7.03 5.97 -4.39
C LEU A 69 6.70 6.81 -5.62
N HIS A 70 7.17 8.06 -5.67
CA HIS A 70 6.98 8.91 -6.84
C HIS A 70 7.62 8.31 -8.08
N ALA A 71 8.83 7.77 -7.96
CA ALA A 71 9.51 7.10 -9.07
C ALA A 71 8.75 5.86 -9.54
N PHE A 72 8.22 5.07 -8.59
CA PHE A 72 7.41 3.91 -8.89
C PHE A 72 6.14 4.27 -9.65
N VAL A 73 5.41 5.27 -9.17
CA VAL A 73 4.19 5.74 -9.81
C VAL A 73 4.47 6.26 -11.22
N LYS A 74 5.54 7.03 -11.38
CA LYS A 74 5.91 7.60 -12.68
C LYS A 74 6.14 6.53 -13.74
N ARG A 75 6.77 5.41 -13.37
CA ARG A 75 7.05 4.33 -14.34
C ARG A 75 5.91 3.31 -14.48
N THR A 76 4.93 3.32 -13.59
CA THR A 76 3.91 2.27 -13.51
C THR A 76 2.51 2.78 -13.88
N VAL A 77 2.15 3.97 -13.43
CA VAL A 77 0.82 4.53 -13.64
C VAL A 77 0.81 5.36 -14.93
N PRO A 78 -0.15 5.13 -15.84
CA PRO A 78 -0.23 5.90 -17.08
C PRO A 78 -0.42 7.39 -16.82
N GLU A 79 0.16 8.22 -17.70
CA GLU A 79 -0.04 9.65 -17.65
C GLU A 79 -1.53 9.98 -17.81
N GLY A 80 -1.97 11.02 -17.10
CA GLY A 80 -3.37 11.45 -17.15
C GLY A 80 -4.30 10.74 -16.20
N MET A 81 -3.87 9.62 -15.59
CA MET A 81 -4.64 8.97 -14.56
C MET A 81 -4.50 9.73 -13.24
N PRO A 82 -5.61 10.13 -12.59
CA PRO A 82 -5.52 10.81 -11.30
C PRO A 82 -4.90 9.87 -10.27
N VAL A 83 -3.85 10.32 -9.60
CA VAL A 83 -3.15 9.51 -8.60
C VAL A 83 -2.73 10.36 -7.41
N GLN A 84 -2.87 9.81 -6.21
CA GLN A 84 -2.36 10.37 -4.97
C GLN A 84 -1.27 9.45 -4.42
N HIS A 85 -0.21 10.03 -3.91
CA HIS A 85 0.89 9.32 -3.26
C HIS A 85 0.69 9.39 -1.75
N ILE A 86 0.78 8.27 -1.06
CA ILE A 86 0.65 8.22 0.39
C ILE A 86 1.85 7.46 0.97
N VAL A 87 2.59 8.11 1.84
CA VAL A 87 3.64 7.47 2.61
C VAL A 87 3.24 7.52 4.07
N ALA A 88 3.19 6.37 4.71
CA ALA A 88 2.84 6.25 6.11
C ALA A 88 3.93 5.52 6.88
N HIS A 89 3.92 5.67 8.19
CA HIS A 89 4.85 5.00 9.09
C HIS A 89 4.06 4.40 10.24
N GLY A 90 4.29 3.13 10.52
CA GLY A 90 3.60 2.46 11.61
C GLY A 90 3.32 1.00 11.32
N THR A 91 2.28 0.47 11.97
CA THR A 91 1.82 -0.89 11.74
C THR A 91 1.12 -0.98 10.38
N VAL A 92 1.59 -1.84 9.51
CA VAL A 92 1.18 -1.86 8.10
C VAL A 92 -0.34 -1.90 7.94
N TYR A 93 -1.02 -2.89 8.51
CA TYR A 93 -2.47 -2.99 8.31
C TYR A 93 -3.24 -1.81 8.90
N LYS A 94 -2.78 -1.28 10.03
CA LYS A 94 -3.43 -0.13 10.69
C LYS A 94 -3.33 1.11 9.81
N GLU A 95 -2.18 1.34 9.22
CA GLU A 95 -1.98 2.49 8.35
C GLU A 95 -2.77 2.36 7.05
N ILE A 96 -2.91 1.16 6.51
CA ILE A 96 -3.74 0.92 5.33
C ILE A 96 -5.22 1.23 5.65
N VAL A 97 -5.73 0.69 6.75
CA VAL A 97 -7.13 0.94 7.16
C VAL A 97 -7.36 2.43 7.43
N LYS A 98 -6.42 3.08 8.10
CA LYS A 98 -6.47 4.51 8.38
C LYS A 98 -6.52 5.33 7.08
N ALA A 99 -5.64 5.01 6.13
CA ALA A 99 -5.61 5.69 4.84
C ALA A 99 -6.91 5.51 4.06
N ALA A 100 -7.49 4.31 4.07
CA ALA A 100 -8.76 4.06 3.43
C ALA A 100 -9.88 4.94 4.02
N LYS A 101 -9.90 5.08 5.35
CA LYS A 101 -10.88 5.94 6.02
C LYS A 101 -10.67 7.42 5.69
N GLU A 102 -9.43 7.88 5.79
CA GLU A 102 -9.10 9.31 5.57
C GLU A 102 -9.32 9.77 4.14
N THR A 103 -9.06 8.89 3.17
CA THR A 103 -9.22 9.22 1.75
C THR A 103 -10.62 8.91 1.22
N GLY A 104 -11.42 8.22 2.00
CA GLY A 104 -12.75 7.80 1.54
C GLY A 104 -12.71 6.75 0.44
N CYS A 105 -11.66 5.93 0.40
CA CYS A 105 -11.57 4.87 -0.59
C CYS A 105 -12.69 3.86 -0.45
N ASP A 106 -13.23 3.43 -1.57
CA ASP A 106 -14.31 2.43 -1.63
C ASP A 106 -13.82 1.05 -2.08
N LEU A 107 -12.54 0.94 -2.41
CA LEU A 107 -11.90 -0.34 -2.72
C LEU A 107 -10.42 -0.32 -2.32
N ILE A 108 -9.99 -1.38 -1.67
CA ILE A 108 -8.55 -1.64 -1.45
C ILE A 108 -8.17 -2.83 -2.32
N VAL A 109 -7.10 -2.70 -3.11
CA VAL A 109 -6.58 -3.77 -3.95
C VAL A 109 -5.19 -4.12 -3.45
N MET A 110 -4.97 -5.37 -3.06
CA MET A 110 -3.68 -5.78 -2.52
C MET A 110 -3.42 -7.27 -2.75
N THR A 111 -2.19 -7.69 -2.59
CA THR A 111 -1.82 -9.11 -2.61
C THR A 111 -1.95 -9.71 -1.22
N PRO A 112 -2.18 -11.04 -1.13
CA PRO A 112 -2.38 -11.68 0.17
C PRO A 112 -1.15 -11.77 1.06
N GLY A 113 0.02 -11.41 0.59
CA GLY A 113 1.24 -11.44 1.40
C GLY A 113 2.28 -12.41 0.85
N ARG A 114 3.43 -12.47 1.51
CA ARG A 114 4.57 -13.28 1.11
C ARG A 114 5.05 -14.14 2.27
N SER A 115 4.85 -15.43 2.18
CA SER A 115 5.45 -16.38 3.09
C SER A 115 5.66 -17.71 2.38
N ALA A 116 6.48 -18.58 2.93
CA ALA A 116 6.71 -19.91 2.39
C ALA A 116 5.43 -20.77 2.37
N PHE A 117 4.40 -20.33 3.09
CA PHE A 117 3.14 -21.06 3.22
C PHE A 117 1.99 -20.32 2.53
N GLU A 118 2.30 -19.44 1.60
CA GLU A 118 1.32 -18.55 0.95
C GLU A 118 0.25 -19.28 0.16
N ASP A 119 0.53 -20.47 -0.33
CA ASP A 119 -0.43 -21.23 -1.12
C ASP A 119 -1.73 -21.50 -0.36
N PHE A 120 -1.68 -21.47 0.97
CA PHE A 120 -2.80 -21.82 1.82
C PHE A 120 -3.26 -20.70 2.73
N LEU A 121 -2.41 -19.71 2.98
CA LEU A 121 -2.65 -18.71 4.01
C LEU A 121 -2.63 -17.31 3.44
N ILE A 122 -3.53 -16.49 3.93
CA ILE A 122 -3.51 -15.06 3.71
C ILE A 122 -2.51 -14.48 4.70
N GLY A 123 -1.58 -13.65 4.23
CA GLY A 123 -0.60 -13.00 5.11
C GLY A 123 -1.29 -12.18 6.20
N PRO A 124 -0.61 -11.95 7.33
CA PRO A 124 -1.25 -11.29 8.48
C PRO A 124 -1.79 -9.89 8.18
N ASN A 125 -1.10 -9.11 7.36
CA ASN A 125 -1.59 -7.79 7.02
C ASN A 125 -2.85 -7.84 6.17
N ALA A 126 -2.88 -8.71 5.14
CA ALA A 126 -4.07 -8.85 4.30
C ALA A 126 -5.28 -9.34 5.10
N ALA A 127 -5.09 -10.32 5.97
CA ALA A 127 -6.16 -10.83 6.83
C ALA A 127 -6.72 -9.73 7.74
N ARG A 128 -5.86 -8.92 8.33
CA ARG A 128 -6.27 -7.84 9.22
C ARG A 128 -6.92 -6.69 8.46
N VAL A 129 -6.42 -6.37 7.29
CA VAL A 129 -7.06 -5.36 6.43
C VAL A 129 -8.48 -5.81 6.07
N MET A 130 -8.66 -7.05 5.65
CA MET A 130 -9.99 -7.57 5.34
C MET A 130 -10.95 -7.46 6.51
N ARG A 131 -10.46 -7.75 7.72
CA ARG A 131 -11.29 -7.71 8.92
C ARG A 131 -11.70 -6.30 9.32
N HIS A 132 -10.81 -5.32 9.14
CA HIS A 132 -11.00 -3.98 9.69
C HIS A 132 -11.28 -2.90 8.64
N ALA A 133 -11.20 -3.21 7.36
CA ALA A 133 -11.38 -2.23 6.30
C ALA A 133 -12.80 -1.63 6.32
N PRO A 134 -12.92 -0.32 6.05
CA PRO A 134 -14.24 0.33 5.97
C PRO A 134 -14.92 0.12 4.61
N CYS A 135 -14.29 -0.62 3.71
CA CYS A 135 -14.72 -0.74 2.32
C CYS A 135 -14.41 -2.14 1.79
N SER A 136 -14.73 -2.37 0.53
CA SER A 136 -14.42 -3.63 -0.16
C SER A 136 -12.91 -3.84 -0.28
N VAL A 137 -12.49 -5.09 -0.22
CA VAL A 137 -11.08 -5.47 -0.35
C VAL A 137 -11.00 -6.55 -1.42
N LEU A 138 -10.17 -6.30 -2.43
CA LEU A 138 -9.87 -7.27 -3.48
C LEU A 138 -8.46 -7.81 -3.24
N LEU A 139 -8.37 -9.10 -2.92
CA LEU A 139 -7.09 -9.78 -2.79
C LEU A 139 -6.77 -10.45 -4.13
N VAL A 140 -5.67 -10.03 -4.74
CA VAL A 140 -5.28 -10.51 -6.06
C VAL A 140 -4.19 -11.55 -5.92
N ARG A 141 -4.42 -12.73 -6.43
CA ARG A 141 -3.45 -13.83 -6.50
C ARG A 141 -2.92 -13.97 -7.91
N GLU A 142 -1.77 -14.58 -8.05
CA GLU A 142 -1.24 -14.93 -9.37
C GLU A 142 -2.05 -16.03 -10.03
#